data_08f2e747be60eb7ade1debcab4cf48ef
#
_entry.id   08f2e747be60eb7ade1debcab4cf48ef
#
_cell.length_a   1.000
_cell.length_b   1.000
_cell.length_c   1.000
_cell.angle_alpha   90.00
_cell.angle_beta   90.00
_cell.angle_gamma   90.00
#
_symmetry.space_group_name_H-M   'P 1'
#
loop_
_entity.id
_entity.type
_entity.pdbx_description
1 polymer ?
#
loop_
_entity_poly.entity_id
_entity_poly.type
_entity_poly.pdbx_seq_one_letter_code
_entity_poly.pdbx_strand_id
1 'polypeptide(L)'
;MMFILSQDKTRIFNMQGHIEGIGYEEENFKKGKKEEIRHTIQVFDGCAEEIAEYECKEDCLIVLYAIFKAIEQGGKTAELPAREEMKEQREALKQYLESGKKLTEWTAELLKELLDM
;
A
#
# COMPACT_ATOMS: atom_id res chain seq x y z
N MET A 1 11.89 6.44 12.91
CA MET A 1 10.51 6.99 12.94
C MET A 1 10.02 7.13 11.49
N MET A 2 8.85 6.59 11.21
CA MET A 2 8.26 6.62 9.87
C MET A 2 6.95 7.41 9.89
N PHE A 3 6.80 8.35 8.97
CA PHE A 3 5.54 9.05 8.72
C PHE A 3 4.99 8.61 7.37
N ILE A 4 3.70 8.34 7.32
CA ILE A 4 3.03 7.92 6.08
C ILE A 4 2.01 8.99 5.69
N LEU A 5 2.13 9.49 4.46
CA LEU A 5 1.14 10.38 3.86
C LEU A 5 0.06 9.53 3.19
N SER A 6 -1.19 9.76 3.52
CA SER A 6 -2.31 9.01 2.94
C SER A 6 -2.39 9.19 1.43
N GLN A 7 -3.10 8.28 0.74
CA GLN A 7 -3.25 8.32 -0.72
C GLN A 7 -3.85 9.62 -1.21
N ASP A 8 -4.82 10.15 -0.49
CA ASP A 8 -5.50 11.42 -0.85
C ASP A 8 -4.73 12.66 -0.38
N LYS A 9 -3.59 12.45 0.29
CA LYS A 9 -2.68 13.51 0.78
C LYS A 9 -3.28 14.44 1.83
N THR A 10 -4.35 14.00 2.49
CA THR A 10 -5.01 14.81 3.51
C THR A 10 -4.57 14.50 4.94
N ARG A 11 -3.88 13.38 5.16
CA ARG A 11 -3.46 12.94 6.50
C ARG A 11 -2.04 12.44 6.53
N ILE A 12 -1.37 12.68 7.65
CA ILE A 12 -0.04 12.15 7.94
C ILE A 12 -0.16 11.27 9.18
N PHE A 13 0.30 10.03 9.08
CA PHE A 13 0.28 9.06 10.19
C PHE A 13 1.69 8.84 10.72
N ASN A 14 1.83 8.95 12.05
CA ASN A 14 3.09 8.64 12.74
C ASN A 14 3.07 7.16 13.14
N MET A 15 3.90 6.35 12.50
CA MET A 15 3.94 4.91 12.74
C MET A 15 4.56 4.51 14.08
N GLN A 16 5.13 5.47 14.82
CA GLN A 16 5.65 5.22 16.16
C GLN A 16 4.70 5.65 17.29
N GLY A 17 3.53 6.18 16.94
CA GLY A 17 2.53 6.57 17.93
C GLY A 17 1.76 5.36 18.46
N HIS A 18 0.45 5.53 18.66
CA HIS A 18 -0.44 4.48 19.15
C HIS A 18 -0.91 3.53 18.04
N ILE A 19 -0.25 3.52 16.90
CA ILE A 19 -0.63 2.64 15.78
C ILE A 19 -0.24 1.22 16.12
N GLU A 20 -1.24 0.33 16.19
CA GLU A 20 -1.05 -1.09 16.47
C GLU A 20 -0.63 -1.87 15.23
N GLY A 21 -0.97 -1.38 14.04
CA GLY A 21 -0.61 -2.03 12.81
C GLY A 21 -1.12 -1.31 11.57
N ILE A 22 -0.69 -1.81 10.43
CA ILE A 22 -1.15 -1.40 9.10
C ILE A 22 -1.41 -2.66 8.31
N GLY A 23 -2.50 -2.72 7.56
CA GLY A 23 -2.84 -3.93 6.84
C GLY A 23 -3.82 -3.73 5.71
N TYR A 24 -4.01 -4.80 4.96
CA TYR A 24 -4.99 -4.89 3.90
C TYR A 24 -6.35 -5.28 4.49
N GLU A 25 -7.40 -4.57 4.06
CA GLU A 25 -8.77 -4.90 4.39
C GLU A 25 -9.63 -4.95 3.14
N GLU A 26 -10.53 -5.91 3.10
CA GLU A 26 -11.47 -6.10 2.01
C GLU A 26 -12.87 -5.80 2.53
N GLU A 27 -13.55 -4.85 1.89
CA GLU A 27 -14.90 -4.46 2.27
C GLU A 27 -15.88 -4.83 1.15
N ASN A 28 -16.92 -5.58 1.52
CA ASN A 28 -18.02 -5.90 0.60
C ASN A 28 -19.14 -4.91 0.81
N PHE A 29 -19.61 -4.30 -0.27
CA PHE A 29 -20.77 -3.42 -0.19
C PHE A 29 -21.68 -3.60 -1.40
N LYS A 30 -22.96 -3.27 -1.23
CA LYS A 30 -23.95 -3.37 -2.30
C LYS A 30 -24.24 -1.98 -2.83
N LYS A 31 -24.08 -1.81 -4.15
CA LYS A 31 -24.48 -0.62 -4.87
C LYS A 31 -25.62 -0.99 -5.82
N GLY A 32 -26.86 -0.80 -5.34
CA GLY A 32 -28.05 -1.28 -6.05
C GLY A 32 -28.14 -2.80 -6.02
N LYS A 33 -28.17 -3.44 -7.19
CA LYS A 33 -28.21 -4.91 -7.33
C LYS A 33 -26.84 -5.55 -7.48
N LYS A 34 -25.76 -4.75 -7.51
CA LYS A 34 -24.39 -5.25 -7.69
C LYS A 34 -23.67 -5.27 -6.36
N GLU A 35 -22.96 -6.35 -6.10
CA GLU A 35 -22.00 -6.44 -5.02
C GLU A 35 -20.65 -5.93 -5.54
N GLU A 36 -20.05 -4.98 -4.82
CA GLU A 36 -18.73 -4.47 -5.12
C GLU A 36 -17.80 -4.74 -3.95
N ILE A 37 -16.55 -4.97 -4.26
CA ILE A 37 -15.50 -5.21 -3.26
C ILE A 37 -14.55 -4.02 -3.30
N ARG A 38 -14.31 -3.41 -2.13
CA ARG A 38 -13.31 -2.37 -1.97
C ARG A 38 -12.05 -2.99 -1.38
N HIS A 39 -10.92 -2.66 -1.97
CA HIS A 39 -9.61 -3.10 -1.51
C HIS A 39 -8.90 -1.90 -0.89
N THR A 40 -8.67 -1.94 0.42
CA THR A 40 -8.15 -0.79 1.16
C THR A 40 -6.93 -1.16 1.97
N ILE A 41 -6.13 -0.14 2.28
CA ILE A 41 -5.08 -0.22 3.29
C ILE A 41 -5.54 0.62 4.46
N GLN A 42 -5.51 0.04 5.65
CA GLN A 42 -5.98 0.69 6.86
C GLN A 42 -4.91 0.66 7.95
N VAL A 43 -4.89 1.69 8.78
CA VAL A 43 -4.10 1.73 10.00
C VAL A 43 -5.02 1.43 11.18
N PHE A 44 -4.48 0.73 12.17
CA PHE A 44 -5.21 0.32 13.36
C PHE A 44 -4.62 1.05 14.58
N ASP A 45 -5.43 1.91 15.17
CA ASP A 45 -5.07 2.77 16.29
C ASP A 45 -6.26 2.81 17.26
N GLY A 46 -6.59 1.65 17.84
CA GLY A 46 -7.82 1.49 18.62
C GLY A 46 -9.06 1.39 17.75
N CYS A 47 -9.07 2.00 16.58
CA CYS A 47 -10.08 1.82 15.53
C CYS A 47 -9.39 1.82 14.17
N ALA A 48 -10.06 1.27 13.17
CA ALA A 48 -9.50 1.18 11.83
C ALA A 48 -9.75 2.47 11.04
N GLU A 49 -8.70 3.02 10.44
CA GLU A 49 -8.78 4.18 9.55
C GLU A 49 -8.23 3.84 8.17
N GLU A 50 -9.01 4.10 7.14
CA GLU A 50 -8.60 3.90 5.75
C GLU A 50 -7.59 4.97 5.35
N ILE A 51 -6.45 4.55 4.82
CA ILE A 51 -5.41 5.47 4.33
C ILE A 51 -5.22 5.39 2.81
N ALA A 52 -5.71 4.35 2.17
CA ALA A 52 -5.64 4.18 0.72
C ALA A 52 -6.69 3.19 0.23
N GLU A 53 -7.10 3.36 -1.04
CA GLU A 53 -7.98 2.43 -1.74
C GLU A 53 -7.38 2.14 -3.12
N TYR A 54 -7.35 0.86 -3.50
CA TYR A 54 -6.80 0.42 -4.79
C TYR A 54 -7.79 -0.49 -5.52
N GLU A 55 -7.51 -0.78 -6.78
CA GLU A 55 -8.41 -1.58 -7.63
C GLU A 55 -8.46 -3.06 -7.26
N CYS A 56 -7.39 -3.58 -6.69
CA CYS A 56 -7.30 -5.00 -6.38
C CYS A 56 -6.40 -5.24 -5.18
N LYS A 57 -6.49 -6.46 -4.63
CA LYS A 57 -5.68 -6.89 -3.50
C LYS A 57 -4.18 -6.80 -3.80
N GLU A 58 -3.79 -7.17 -5.01
CA GLU A 58 -2.38 -7.17 -5.43
C GLU A 58 -1.75 -5.78 -5.29
N ASP A 59 -2.48 -4.73 -5.69
CA ASP A 59 -2.01 -3.35 -5.55
C ASP A 59 -1.76 -3.00 -4.08
N CYS A 60 -2.68 -3.38 -3.21
CA CYS A 60 -2.54 -3.16 -1.77
C CYS A 60 -1.32 -3.88 -1.21
N LEU A 61 -1.10 -5.13 -1.62
CA LEU A 61 0.04 -5.92 -1.16
C LEU A 61 1.37 -5.33 -1.64
N ILE A 62 1.42 -4.82 -2.87
CA ILE A 62 2.60 -4.14 -3.40
C ILE A 62 2.95 -2.95 -2.52
N VAL A 63 1.97 -2.12 -2.21
CA VAL A 63 2.18 -0.93 -1.38
C VAL A 63 2.59 -1.31 0.04
N LEU A 64 1.96 -2.33 0.63
CA LEU A 64 2.32 -2.80 1.97
C LEU A 64 3.76 -3.33 2.02
N TYR A 65 4.18 -4.09 1.02
CA TYR A 65 5.57 -4.57 0.93
C TYR A 65 6.55 -3.43 0.81
N ALA A 66 6.22 -2.42 0.00
CA ALA A 66 7.07 -1.24 -0.15
C ALA A 66 7.21 -0.48 1.18
N ILE A 67 6.12 -0.33 1.93
CA ILE A 67 6.15 0.30 3.26
C ILE A 67 7.02 -0.53 4.21
N PHE A 68 6.85 -1.85 4.22
CA PHE A 68 7.65 -2.74 5.05
C PHE A 68 9.15 -2.60 4.76
N LYS A 69 9.51 -2.57 3.49
CA LYS A 69 10.91 -2.39 3.08
C LYS A 69 11.44 -1.01 3.47
N ALA A 70 10.62 0.03 3.37
CA ALA A 70 11.00 1.36 3.80
C ALA A 70 11.32 1.41 5.30
N ILE A 71 10.48 0.77 6.11
CA ILE A 71 10.71 0.66 7.56
C ILE A 71 11.99 -0.10 7.85
N GLU A 72 12.19 -1.24 7.18
CA GLU A 72 13.37 -2.09 7.35
C GLU A 72 14.67 -1.35 7.04
N GLN A 73 14.63 -0.45 6.04
CA GLN A 73 15.79 0.34 5.64
C GLN A 73 15.94 1.64 6.42
N GLY A 74 15.11 1.89 7.41
CA GLY A 74 15.18 3.09 8.23
C GLY A 74 14.63 4.35 7.53
N GLY A 75 13.73 4.18 6.58
CA GLY A 75 13.07 5.30 5.91
C GLY A 75 12.28 6.18 6.87
N LYS A 76 12.24 7.49 6.60
CA LYS A 76 11.58 8.46 7.48
C LYS A 76 10.18 8.84 7.01
N THR A 77 9.93 8.78 5.72
CA THR A 77 8.65 9.15 5.13
C THR A 77 8.25 8.17 4.05
N ALA A 78 6.96 7.96 3.89
CA ALA A 78 6.41 7.19 2.78
C ALA A 78 5.18 7.92 2.25
N GLU A 79 5.11 8.07 0.94
CA GLU A 79 3.96 8.65 0.25
C GLU A 79 3.25 7.54 -0.53
N LEU A 80 1.96 7.35 -0.27
CA LEU A 80 1.21 6.30 -0.91
C LEU A 80 0.86 6.69 -2.35
N PRO A 81 1.09 5.79 -3.32
CA PRO A 81 0.81 6.11 -4.72
C PRO A 81 -0.69 6.25 -4.98
N ALA A 82 -1.04 7.01 -6.00
CA ALA A 82 -2.41 7.15 -6.46
C ALA A 82 -2.89 5.83 -7.08
N ARG A 83 -4.21 5.63 -7.08
CA ARG A 83 -4.82 4.41 -7.61
C ARG A 83 -4.42 4.13 -9.07
N GLU A 84 -4.38 5.17 -9.88
CA GLU A 84 -4.07 5.07 -11.32
C GLU A 84 -2.62 4.68 -11.58
N GLU A 85 -1.72 5.05 -10.69
CA GLU A 85 -0.29 4.73 -10.82
C GLU A 85 -0.01 3.24 -10.67
N MET A 86 -0.89 2.51 -9.99
CA MET A 86 -0.67 1.09 -9.71
C MET A 86 -0.86 0.17 -10.91
N LYS A 87 -1.54 0.63 -11.94
CA LYS A 87 -1.75 -0.19 -13.13
C LYS A 87 -0.43 -0.59 -13.80
N GLU A 88 0.46 0.38 -13.97
CA GLU A 88 1.78 0.12 -14.54
C GLU A 88 2.61 -0.77 -13.61
N GLN A 89 2.50 -0.57 -12.32
CA GLN A 89 3.22 -1.36 -11.33
C GLN A 89 2.77 -2.82 -11.32
N ARG A 90 1.47 -3.07 -11.46
CA ARG A 90 0.94 -4.43 -11.57
C ARG A 90 1.49 -5.18 -12.79
N GLU A 91 1.53 -4.50 -13.93
CA GLU A 91 2.05 -5.10 -15.15
C GLU A 91 3.55 -5.36 -15.04
N ALA A 92 4.29 -4.43 -14.45
CA ALA A 92 5.72 -4.60 -14.21
C ALA A 92 5.98 -5.78 -13.26
N LEU A 93 5.18 -5.93 -12.20
CA LEU A 93 5.29 -7.06 -11.28
C LEU A 93 5.00 -8.37 -11.98
N LYS A 94 3.95 -8.41 -12.81
CA LYS A 94 3.59 -9.61 -13.55
C LYS A 94 4.72 -10.09 -14.45
N GLN A 95 5.32 -9.16 -15.20
CA GLN A 95 6.47 -9.47 -16.05
C GLN A 95 7.68 -9.93 -15.24
N TYR A 96 7.90 -9.30 -14.10
CA TYR A 96 9.01 -9.62 -13.20
C TYR A 96 8.87 -11.04 -12.63
N LEU A 97 7.66 -11.42 -12.21
CA LEU A 97 7.38 -12.76 -11.71
C LEU A 97 7.47 -13.82 -12.81
N GLU A 98 7.07 -13.48 -14.03
CA GLU A 98 7.20 -14.35 -15.20
C GLU A 98 8.66 -14.62 -15.53
N SER A 99 9.58 -13.72 -15.18
CA SER A 99 11.01 -13.93 -15.36
C SER A 99 11.65 -14.80 -14.27
N GLY A 100 10.85 -15.29 -13.32
CA GLY A 100 11.33 -16.17 -12.25
C GLY A 100 11.90 -15.46 -11.02
N LYS A 101 11.78 -14.16 -10.96
CA LYS A 101 12.26 -13.37 -9.80
C LYS A 101 11.22 -13.35 -8.67
N LYS A 102 11.68 -13.13 -7.45
CA LYS A 102 10.82 -13.14 -6.27
C LYS A 102 10.22 -11.76 -6.00
N LEU A 103 9.03 -11.73 -5.39
CA LEU A 103 8.35 -10.50 -5.00
C LEU A 103 9.24 -9.59 -4.14
N THR A 104 10.03 -10.16 -3.23
CA THR A 104 10.93 -9.39 -2.36
C THR A 104 12.01 -8.64 -3.13
N GLU A 105 12.51 -9.19 -4.22
CA GLU A 105 13.50 -8.53 -5.07
C GLU A 105 12.85 -7.38 -5.85
N TRP A 106 11.63 -7.59 -6.33
CA TRP A 106 10.89 -6.57 -7.06
C TRP A 106 10.52 -5.38 -6.15
N THR A 107 10.12 -5.64 -4.91
CA THR A 107 9.76 -4.57 -3.98
C THR A 107 10.95 -3.68 -3.61
N ALA A 108 12.17 -4.20 -3.65
CA ALA A 108 13.38 -3.40 -3.45
C ALA A 108 13.56 -2.35 -4.56
N GLU A 109 13.22 -2.71 -5.80
CA GLU A 109 13.24 -1.78 -6.92
C GLU A 109 12.07 -0.79 -6.87
N LEU A 110 10.87 -1.29 -6.52
CA LEU A 110 9.68 -0.48 -6.37
C LEU A 110 9.87 0.62 -5.31
N LEU A 111 10.59 0.32 -4.25
CA LEU A 111 10.86 1.24 -3.17
C LEU A 111 11.50 2.55 -3.65
N LYS A 112 12.39 2.45 -4.62
CA LYS A 112 13.06 3.62 -5.20
C LYS A 112 12.12 4.50 -6.01
N GLU A 113 11.10 3.90 -6.60
CA GLU A 113 10.15 4.61 -7.48
C GLU A 113 8.95 5.18 -6.73
N LEU A 114 8.41 4.43 -5.77
CA LEU A 114 7.14 4.80 -5.11
C LEU A 114 7.32 5.57 -3.81
N LEU A 115 8.36 5.30 -3.06
CA LEU A 115 8.52 5.85 -1.71
C LEU A 115 9.54 6.97 -1.60
N ASP A 116 10.14 7.36 -2.67
CA ASP A 116 11.09 8.48 -2.76
C ASP A 116 12.12 8.49 -1.62
N MET A 117 12.83 7.39 -1.51
CA MET A 117 13.88 7.23 -0.49
C MET A 117 15.27 7.43 -1.04
#